data_6da463c9ea808a7603ea503208d337e2
#
_entry.id   6da463c9ea808a7603ea503208d337e2
#
_cell.length_a   1.000
_cell.length_b   1.000
_cell.length_c   1.000
_cell.angle_alpha   90.00
_cell.angle_beta   90.00
_cell.angle_gamma   90.00
#
_symmetry.space_group_name_H-M   'P 1'
#
loop_
_entity.id
_entity.type
_entity.pdbx_description
1 polymer ?
#
loop_
_entity_poly.entity_id
_entity_poly.type
_entity_poly.pdbx_seq_one_letter_code
_entity_poly.pdbx_strand_id
1 'polypeptide(L)'
;MALISLRTITLAFGGPPIFDGISLQIEPGDRLCLMGRNGSGKSTLLRVIGGELTPEGGEIQRQQGLKVAQLTQDVPQDVTGTVFDVVAAGMGSAAALLAEYHHVSHELAHDASAKLLARLEALQKELEENDGWSLHQEVERVLNRLDLDAEAEFTELSGGTKRRVLLARALVSSPDILILDEPTNHLDIDTILWLEEFLAKNVKTVIFVTHDRAFARRLANRVAELDRGRIYAFPCGYDEFVERREALLEAEISRQALFDKKLAQEEVWVRQGIKARRTRNEGRVRALKKLREESRQRRERQGTAKIQLQVADRSGALVAEASGVTFAYDGRPIVANLSTTIMRGDRIGIIGPNGSGKTTLLRLLLGELEPQQGEIKLGTRREVIYFDQLREQLDMDKSVQENVGEGNDTLIINGQSRHIIGYLQDFLFSPERARSPVSILSGGERNRLLLAKLFTKPSNILVMDEPTNDLDAETLDLLEDLLMEYPGTLLLVSHDREFLNNVVSSTLVLSGDGSVRDFVGGYDDWLGQAALEAAAVTQAVQKSVPEKGKAQKEKTRKLSFNDQRELEALPERIAALEKEQVDLHARLADPEFYKSSGNEVVAVNARLLALEGELETAFLRWDELETLKG
;
A
#
# COMPACT_ATOMS: atom_id res chain seq x y z
N MET A 1 -10.02 23.30 20.50
CA MET A 1 -9.17 24.34 19.88
C MET A 1 -8.22 23.64 18.95
N ALA A 2 -8.03 24.16 17.73
CA ALA A 2 -7.10 23.59 16.78
C ALA A 2 -5.66 23.64 17.32
N LEU A 3 -4.90 22.56 17.14
CA LEU A 3 -3.49 22.49 17.49
C LEU A 3 -2.65 23.35 16.53
N ILE A 4 -2.99 23.28 15.23
CA ILE A 4 -2.38 24.10 14.18
C ILE A 4 -3.47 24.62 13.25
N SER A 5 -3.40 25.89 12.86
CA SER A 5 -4.27 26.51 11.86
C SER A 5 -3.43 27.19 10.78
N LEU A 6 -3.53 26.70 9.57
CA LEU A 6 -2.96 27.29 8.35
C LEU A 6 -4.04 28.16 7.71
N ARG A 7 -3.72 29.42 7.37
CA ARG A 7 -4.63 30.35 6.70
C ARG A 7 -3.99 30.96 5.48
N THR A 8 -4.61 30.75 4.34
CA THR A 8 -4.20 31.33 3.03
C THR A 8 -2.72 31.19 2.72
N ILE A 9 -2.15 30.00 2.99
CA ILE A 9 -0.73 29.74 2.79
C ILE A 9 -0.40 29.74 1.30
N THR A 10 0.61 30.51 0.92
CA THR A 10 1.14 30.56 -0.45
C THR A 10 2.63 30.24 -0.45
N LEU A 11 3.06 29.45 -1.44
CA LEU A 11 4.46 29.04 -1.59
C LEU A 11 4.77 28.76 -3.07
N ALA A 12 5.89 29.26 -3.57
CA ALA A 12 6.42 28.97 -4.89
C ALA A 12 7.95 28.78 -4.84
N PHE A 13 8.53 28.01 -5.74
CA PHE A 13 9.98 27.85 -5.91
C PHE A 13 10.41 28.30 -7.31
N GLY A 14 10.18 29.60 -7.62
CA GLY A 14 10.59 30.18 -8.89
C GLY A 14 9.78 29.74 -10.11
N GLY A 15 8.65 29.03 -9.92
CA GLY A 15 7.73 28.53 -10.93
C GLY A 15 6.26 28.79 -10.56
N PRO A 16 5.31 28.02 -11.12
CA PRO A 16 3.93 28.08 -10.68
C PRO A 16 3.82 27.80 -9.17
N PRO A 17 2.88 28.46 -8.46
CA PRO A 17 2.75 28.27 -7.02
C PRO A 17 2.42 26.81 -6.71
N ILE A 18 3.16 26.24 -5.73
CA ILE A 18 2.88 24.92 -5.17
C ILE A 18 1.65 25.01 -4.29
N PHE A 19 1.52 26.08 -3.50
CA PHE A 19 0.36 26.40 -2.70
C PHE A 19 -0.24 27.73 -3.14
N ASP A 20 -1.54 27.73 -3.40
CA ASP A 20 -2.32 28.88 -3.85
C ASP A 20 -3.43 29.19 -2.83
N GLY A 21 -3.02 29.76 -1.68
CA GLY A 21 -3.96 30.17 -0.62
C GLY A 21 -4.59 29.00 0.14
N ILE A 22 -3.82 27.94 0.44
CA ILE A 22 -4.33 26.78 1.18
C ILE A 22 -4.70 27.15 2.64
N SER A 23 -5.78 26.55 3.14
CA SER A 23 -6.20 26.69 4.52
C SER A 23 -6.57 25.33 5.10
N LEU A 24 -5.97 24.97 6.26
CA LEU A 24 -6.16 23.68 6.92
C LEU A 24 -6.10 23.88 8.43
N GLN A 25 -6.98 23.21 9.16
CA GLN A 25 -6.96 23.16 10.62
C GLN A 25 -6.71 21.73 11.07
N ILE A 26 -5.88 21.56 12.09
CA ILE A 26 -5.52 20.27 12.69
C ILE A 26 -6.03 20.32 14.13
N GLU A 27 -6.89 19.37 14.47
CA GLU A 27 -7.52 19.28 15.78
C GLU A 27 -6.95 18.12 16.60
N PRO A 28 -7.05 18.15 17.94
CA PRO A 28 -6.66 17.02 18.77
C PRO A 28 -7.46 15.76 18.38
N GLY A 29 -6.75 14.64 18.14
CA GLY A 29 -7.36 13.39 17.75
C GLY A 29 -7.55 13.22 16.23
N ASP A 30 -7.15 14.20 15.42
CA ASP A 30 -7.11 14.05 13.97
C ASP A 30 -6.10 12.98 13.55
N ARG A 31 -6.55 12.05 12.74
CA ARG A 31 -5.73 11.11 11.97
C ARG A 31 -5.88 11.47 10.51
N LEU A 32 -5.13 12.51 10.13
CA LEU A 32 -5.24 13.16 8.84
C LEU A 32 -4.38 12.46 7.80
N CYS A 33 -5.00 11.81 6.83
CA CYS A 33 -4.33 11.31 5.63
C CYS A 33 -4.24 12.41 4.59
N LEU A 34 -3.03 12.78 4.18
CA LEU A 34 -2.78 13.76 3.13
C LEU A 34 -2.56 13.04 1.80
N MET A 35 -3.53 13.18 0.90
CA MET A 35 -3.53 12.58 -0.42
C MET A 35 -3.17 13.60 -1.51
N GLY A 36 -2.79 13.11 -2.68
CA GLY A 36 -2.49 13.94 -3.84
C GLY A 36 -1.40 13.34 -4.71
N ARG A 37 -1.29 13.80 -5.95
CA ARG A 37 -0.31 13.32 -6.93
C ARG A 37 1.14 13.50 -6.45
N ASN A 38 2.06 12.70 -6.97
CA ASN A 38 3.47 12.92 -6.76
C ASN A 38 3.88 14.30 -7.33
N GLY A 39 4.66 15.05 -6.54
CA GLY A 39 5.03 16.43 -6.89
C GLY A 39 3.95 17.48 -6.60
N SER A 40 2.80 17.14 -6.03
CA SER A 40 1.77 18.13 -5.64
C SER A 40 2.18 19.01 -4.45
N GLY A 41 3.24 18.63 -3.72
CA GLY A 41 3.73 19.38 -2.55
C GLY A 41 3.35 18.77 -1.21
N LYS A 42 2.97 17.48 -1.13
CA LYS A 42 2.61 16.79 0.13
C LYS A 42 3.70 16.90 1.19
N SER A 43 4.92 16.45 0.88
CA SER A 43 6.07 16.53 1.79
C SER A 43 6.45 17.98 2.12
N THR A 44 6.29 18.91 1.16
CA THR A 44 6.46 20.34 1.40
C THR A 44 5.44 20.87 2.43
N LEU A 45 4.18 20.43 2.34
CA LEU A 45 3.14 20.79 3.31
C LEU A 45 3.45 20.22 4.69
N LEU A 46 3.91 18.97 4.77
CA LEU A 46 4.35 18.37 6.04
C LEU A 46 5.49 19.19 6.68
N ARG A 47 6.49 19.64 5.89
CA ARG A 47 7.58 20.48 6.37
C ARG A 47 7.10 21.87 6.83
N VAL A 48 6.09 22.44 6.19
CA VAL A 48 5.44 23.69 6.63
C VAL A 48 4.71 23.46 7.96
N ILE A 49 3.96 22.37 8.09
CA ILE A 49 3.28 21.99 9.32
C ILE A 49 4.29 21.70 10.44
N GLY A 50 5.37 20.99 10.16
CA GLY A 50 6.48 20.69 11.07
C GLY A 50 7.23 21.94 11.53
N GLY A 51 7.24 23.00 10.71
CA GLY A 51 7.96 24.24 10.99
C GLY A 51 9.36 24.31 10.44
N GLU A 52 9.74 23.35 9.61
CA GLU A 52 11.02 23.32 8.91
C GLU A 52 11.06 24.31 7.73
N LEU A 53 9.88 24.63 7.17
CA LEU A 53 9.75 25.51 6.03
C LEU A 53 8.76 26.65 6.33
N THR A 54 9.21 27.88 6.08
CA THR A 54 8.37 29.08 6.21
C THR A 54 7.71 29.40 4.85
N PRO A 55 6.40 29.54 4.77
CA PRO A 55 5.71 29.93 3.53
C PRO A 55 6.01 31.40 3.16
N GLU A 56 5.83 31.73 1.87
CA GLU A 56 6.02 33.11 1.37
C GLU A 56 4.88 34.04 1.80
N GLY A 57 3.69 33.49 2.01
CA GLY A 57 2.51 34.26 2.45
C GLY A 57 1.52 33.42 3.22
N GLY A 58 0.61 34.10 3.92
CA GLY A 58 -0.37 33.49 4.81
C GLY A 58 0.08 33.48 6.27
N GLU A 59 -0.70 32.86 7.12
CA GLU A 59 -0.49 32.84 8.58
C GLU A 59 -0.55 31.39 9.09
N ILE A 60 0.42 31.02 9.95
CA ILE A 60 0.43 29.76 10.68
C ILE A 60 0.28 30.06 12.17
N GLN A 61 -0.85 29.63 12.73
CA GLN A 61 -1.11 29.72 14.17
C GLN A 61 -0.88 28.35 14.80
N ARG A 62 -0.05 28.29 15.85
CA ARG A 62 0.26 27.08 16.62
C ARG A 62 -0.15 27.26 18.06
N GLN A 63 -0.65 26.23 18.68
CA GLN A 63 -0.89 26.22 20.11
C GLN A 63 0.45 26.41 20.85
N GLN A 64 0.45 27.20 21.90
CA GLN A 64 1.65 27.44 22.72
C GLN A 64 2.11 26.14 23.38
N GLY A 65 3.40 25.83 23.29
CA GLY A 65 3.99 24.61 23.85
C GLY A 65 3.74 23.32 23.05
N LEU A 66 3.17 23.43 21.84
CA LEU A 66 2.90 22.28 20.96
C LEU A 66 4.19 21.56 20.57
N LYS A 67 4.26 20.27 20.86
CA LYS A 67 5.35 19.38 20.44
C LYS A 67 4.97 18.66 19.16
N VAL A 68 5.76 18.87 18.11
CA VAL A 68 5.59 18.19 16.82
C VAL A 68 6.82 17.33 16.58
N ALA A 69 6.61 16.05 16.29
CA ALA A 69 7.68 15.16 15.85
C ALA A 69 7.42 14.71 14.41
N GLN A 70 8.49 14.52 13.65
CA GLN A 70 8.42 14.10 12.26
C GLN A 70 9.29 12.87 12.02
N LEU A 71 8.72 11.89 11.31
CA LEU A 71 9.44 10.75 10.73
C LEU A 71 9.58 11.02 9.23
N THR A 72 10.83 11.17 8.79
CA THR A 72 11.17 11.39 7.39
C THR A 72 11.10 10.10 6.58
N GLN A 73 10.91 10.22 5.26
CA GLN A 73 10.81 9.11 4.33
C GLN A 73 12.08 8.24 4.34
N ASP A 74 13.25 8.86 4.24
CA ASP A 74 14.52 8.17 4.16
C ASP A 74 15.13 7.91 5.54
N VAL A 75 15.80 6.76 5.68
CA VAL A 75 16.67 6.48 6.83
C VAL A 75 17.95 7.28 6.65
N PRO A 76 18.26 8.24 7.54
CA PRO A 76 19.49 9.02 7.42
C PRO A 76 20.71 8.09 7.45
N GLN A 77 21.62 8.25 6.49
CA GLN A 77 22.84 7.43 6.41
C GLN A 77 23.91 7.82 7.43
N ASP A 78 23.80 9.02 7.98
CA ASP A 78 24.79 9.61 8.90
C ASP A 78 24.54 9.25 10.37
N VAL A 79 23.50 8.44 10.66
CA VAL A 79 23.16 8.05 12.03
C VAL A 79 24.04 6.87 12.45
N THR A 80 24.85 7.11 13.47
CA THR A 80 25.77 6.13 14.07
C THR A 80 25.53 6.01 15.58
N GLY A 81 26.03 4.93 16.19
CA GLY A 81 25.88 4.65 17.61
C GLY A 81 24.85 3.58 17.93
N THR A 82 24.61 3.38 19.20
CA THR A 82 23.64 2.38 19.69
C THR A 82 22.21 2.84 19.45
N VAL A 83 21.28 1.90 19.53
CA VAL A 83 19.83 2.20 19.46
C VAL A 83 19.45 3.22 20.54
N PHE A 84 20.02 3.07 21.75
CA PHE A 84 19.79 4.02 22.85
C PHE A 84 20.20 5.44 22.44
N ASP A 85 21.41 5.63 21.87
CA ASP A 85 21.91 6.93 21.43
C ASP A 85 20.99 7.61 20.42
N VAL A 86 20.56 6.83 19.43
CA VAL A 86 19.68 7.31 18.36
C VAL A 86 18.33 7.74 18.92
N VAL A 87 17.76 6.99 19.87
CA VAL A 87 16.48 7.33 20.50
C VAL A 87 16.64 8.52 21.44
N ALA A 88 17.68 8.53 22.28
CA ALA A 88 17.98 9.65 23.18
C ALA A 88 18.20 10.98 22.43
N ALA A 89 18.72 10.92 21.21
CA ALA A 89 18.86 12.12 20.35
C ALA A 89 17.51 12.84 20.11
N GLY A 90 16.37 12.16 20.25
CA GLY A 90 15.04 12.76 20.22
C GLY A 90 14.72 13.66 21.41
N MET A 91 15.50 13.60 22.50
CA MET A 91 15.36 14.45 23.68
C MET A 91 16.06 15.81 23.58
N GLY A 92 16.69 16.12 22.43
CA GLY A 92 17.31 17.41 22.15
C GLY A 92 18.53 17.67 23.07
N SER A 93 18.52 18.73 23.89
CA SER A 93 19.67 19.15 24.67
C SER A 93 20.12 18.14 25.76
N ALA A 94 19.24 17.24 26.20
CA ALA A 94 19.56 16.23 27.19
C ALA A 94 20.18 14.95 26.58
N ALA A 95 20.16 14.84 25.24
CA ALA A 95 20.57 13.62 24.53
C ALA A 95 22.00 13.17 24.86
N ALA A 96 22.97 14.11 24.81
CA ALA A 96 24.38 13.80 25.07
C ALA A 96 24.63 13.31 26.51
N LEU A 97 23.96 13.93 27.48
CA LEU A 97 24.07 13.54 28.90
C LEU A 97 23.49 12.16 29.14
N LEU A 98 22.33 11.85 28.55
CA LEU A 98 21.68 10.55 28.64
C LEU A 98 22.52 9.44 28.01
N ALA A 99 23.07 9.68 26.81
CA ALA A 99 23.93 8.75 26.10
C ALA A 99 25.20 8.45 26.90
N GLU A 100 25.88 9.50 27.42
CA GLU A 100 27.09 9.33 28.22
C GLU A 100 26.83 8.57 29.54
N TYR A 101 25.72 8.87 30.22
CA TYR A 101 25.31 8.12 31.40
C TYR A 101 25.09 6.65 31.10
N HIS A 102 24.37 6.35 30.02
CA HIS A 102 24.08 4.98 29.59
C HIS A 102 25.37 4.19 29.29
N HIS A 103 26.29 4.78 28.51
CA HIS A 103 27.56 4.16 28.17
C HIS A 103 28.44 3.90 29.41
N VAL A 104 28.61 4.90 30.28
CA VAL A 104 29.40 4.77 31.51
C VAL A 104 28.78 3.71 32.45
N SER A 105 27.46 3.68 32.53
CA SER A 105 26.73 2.66 33.32
C SER A 105 26.98 1.24 32.79
N HIS A 106 26.97 1.07 31.46
CA HIS A 106 27.22 -0.23 30.83
C HIS A 106 28.70 -0.65 30.94
N GLU A 107 29.65 0.27 30.72
CA GLU A 107 31.09 -0.02 30.92
C GLU A 107 31.39 -0.44 32.35
N LEU A 108 30.75 0.14 33.34
CA LEU A 108 30.91 -0.20 34.75
C LEU A 108 30.47 -1.62 35.07
N ALA A 109 29.54 -2.19 34.33
CA ALA A 109 29.13 -3.59 34.47
C ALA A 109 30.27 -4.57 34.08
N HIS A 110 31.24 -4.12 33.26
CA HIS A 110 32.37 -4.91 32.77
C HIS A 110 33.68 -4.51 33.39
N ASP A 111 33.90 -3.24 33.77
CA ASP A 111 35.14 -2.71 34.38
C ASP A 111 34.81 -1.72 35.50
N ALA A 112 34.85 -2.16 36.75
CA ALA A 112 34.57 -1.35 37.94
C ALA A 112 35.79 -0.47 38.34
N SER A 113 36.26 0.41 37.43
CA SER A 113 37.36 1.32 37.71
C SER A 113 36.89 2.52 38.54
N ALA A 114 37.77 2.98 39.48
CA ALA A 114 37.47 4.18 40.30
C ALA A 114 37.21 5.44 39.47
N LYS A 115 37.79 5.53 38.26
CA LYS A 115 37.59 6.64 37.32
C LYS A 115 36.18 6.65 36.73
N LEU A 116 35.67 5.47 36.33
CA LEU A 116 34.32 5.32 35.81
C LEU A 116 33.27 5.58 36.90
N LEU A 117 33.51 5.13 38.13
CA LEU A 117 32.64 5.41 39.27
C LEU A 117 32.52 6.93 39.55
N ALA A 118 33.66 7.65 39.59
CA ALA A 118 33.65 9.10 39.77
C ALA A 118 32.93 9.83 38.63
N ARG A 119 33.05 9.33 37.38
CA ARG A 119 32.36 9.90 36.23
C ARG A 119 30.85 9.67 36.32
N LEU A 120 30.44 8.45 36.72
CA LEU A 120 29.04 8.11 36.93
C LEU A 120 28.39 9.02 37.98
N GLU A 121 29.06 9.20 39.14
CA GLU A 121 28.57 10.11 40.19
C GLU A 121 28.39 11.54 39.69
N ALA A 122 29.34 12.05 38.88
CA ALA A 122 29.22 13.38 38.29
C ALA A 122 28.03 13.49 37.33
N LEU A 123 27.83 12.46 36.47
CA LEU A 123 26.71 12.42 35.52
C LEU A 123 25.37 12.25 36.24
N GLN A 124 25.30 11.47 37.31
CA GLN A 124 24.08 11.36 38.15
C GLN A 124 23.68 12.69 38.75
N LYS A 125 24.63 13.46 39.28
CA LYS A 125 24.36 14.78 39.81
C LYS A 125 23.84 15.75 38.72
N GLU A 126 24.44 15.71 37.53
CA GLU A 126 24.03 16.54 36.40
C GLU A 126 22.63 16.16 35.89
N LEU A 127 22.30 14.84 35.89
CA LEU A 127 20.94 14.35 35.58
C LEU A 127 19.91 14.79 36.62
N GLU A 128 20.25 14.78 37.93
CA GLU A 128 19.39 15.27 38.99
C GLU A 128 19.10 16.76 38.86
N GLU A 129 20.12 17.57 38.53
CA GLU A 129 19.98 19.01 38.35
C GLU A 129 19.11 19.39 37.12
N ASN A 130 19.05 18.53 36.09
CA ASN A 130 18.37 18.78 34.82
C ASN A 130 17.08 17.93 34.63
N ASP A 131 16.53 17.32 35.66
CA ASP A 131 15.38 16.40 35.59
C ASP A 131 15.60 15.22 34.61
N GLY A 132 16.85 14.83 34.42
CA GLY A 132 17.29 13.85 33.42
C GLY A 132 16.79 12.43 33.71
N TRP A 133 16.47 12.10 34.95
CA TRP A 133 15.94 10.77 35.31
C TRP A 133 14.59 10.48 34.70
N SER A 134 13.71 11.48 34.65
CA SER A 134 12.42 11.33 33.99
C SER A 134 12.59 11.08 32.48
N LEU A 135 13.56 11.74 31.86
CA LEU A 135 13.90 11.59 30.45
C LEU A 135 14.52 10.21 30.15
N HIS A 136 15.43 9.72 31.02
CA HIS A 136 16.00 8.38 30.89
C HIS A 136 14.92 7.29 30.94
N GLN A 137 14.01 7.37 31.91
CA GLN A 137 12.90 6.43 32.03
C GLN A 137 11.96 6.48 30.81
N GLU A 138 11.80 7.66 30.18
CA GLU A 138 11.00 7.78 28.96
C GLU A 138 11.68 7.09 27.77
N VAL A 139 13.00 7.23 27.62
CA VAL A 139 13.76 6.49 26.60
C VAL A 139 13.59 4.98 26.79
N GLU A 140 13.85 4.45 28.01
CA GLU A 140 13.69 3.03 28.31
C GLU A 140 12.26 2.53 28.07
N ARG A 141 11.25 3.35 28.46
CA ARG A 141 9.84 3.01 28.23
C ARG A 141 9.52 2.88 26.75
N VAL A 142 10.01 3.80 25.91
CA VAL A 142 9.80 3.76 24.47
C VAL A 142 10.52 2.57 23.84
N LEU A 143 11.78 2.30 24.23
CA LEU A 143 12.54 1.15 23.76
C LEU A 143 11.84 -0.17 24.08
N ASN A 144 11.44 -0.36 25.34
CA ASN A 144 10.69 -1.56 25.76
C ASN A 144 9.35 -1.71 25.04
N ARG A 145 8.65 -0.59 24.78
CA ARG A 145 7.36 -0.60 24.07
C ARG A 145 7.48 -1.00 22.61
N LEU A 146 8.62 -0.71 21.99
CA LEU A 146 8.90 -1.00 20.61
C LEU A 146 9.71 -2.29 20.42
N ASP A 147 9.99 -2.99 21.52
CA ASP A 147 10.80 -4.22 21.56
C ASP A 147 12.16 -4.04 20.85
N LEU A 148 12.90 -3.01 21.28
CA LEU A 148 14.19 -2.62 20.74
C LEU A 148 15.29 -2.91 21.75
N ASP A 149 16.37 -3.54 21.27
CA ASP A 149 17.60 -3.76 22.06
C ASP A 149 18.39 -2.44 22.10
N ALA A 150 18.56 -1.89 23.30
CA ALA A 150 19.24 -0.62 23.52
C ALA A 150 20.71 -0.62 23.08
N GLU A 151 21.39 -1.78 23.22
CA GLU A 151 22.82 -1.95 22.97
C GLU A 151 23.15 -2.28 21.51
N ALA A 152 22.15 -2.62 20.71
CA ALA A 152 22.36 -2.97 19.30
C ALA A 152 22.88 -1.77 18.51
N GLU A 153 23.87 -1.99 17.65
CA GLU A 153 24.40 -0.98 16.74
C GLU A 153 23.39 -0.65 15.64
N PHE A 154 23.02 0.63 15.52
CA PHE A 154 22.03 1.09 14.53
C PHE A 154 22.40 0.71 13.10
N THR A 155 23.68 0.75 12.74
CA THR A 155 24.17 0.47 11.39
C THR A 155 23.94 -0.98 10.96
N GLU A 156 23.95 -1.92 11.92
CA GLU A 156 23.83 -3.37 11.69
C GLU A 156 22.36 -3.84 11.61
N LEU A 157 21.40 -2.98 11.97
CA LEU A 157 19.99 -3.33 12.02
C LEU A 157 19.38 -3.51 10.63
N SER A 158 18.34 -4.35 10.57
CA SER A 158 17.48 -4.44 9.40
C SER A 158 16.75 -3.11 9.09
N GLY A 159 16.34 -2.90 7.84
CA GLY A 159 15.60 -1.69 7.44
C GLY A 159 14.33 -1.46 8.27
N GLY A 160 13.58 -2.52 8.56
CA GLY A 160 12.38 -2.46 9.40
C GLY A 160 12.70 -2.08 10.85
N THR A 161 13.76 -2.65 11.43
CA THR A 161 14.21 -2.30 12.77
C THR A 161 14.73 -0.87 12.84
N LYS A 162 15.51 -0.42 11.84
CA LYS A 162 15.92 1.00 11.72
C LYS A 162 14.74 1.96 11.74
N ARG A 163 13.66 1.62 11.02
CA ARG A 163 12.42 2.41 11.04
C ARG A 163 11.77 2.44 12.42
N ARG A 164 11.73 1.32 13.14
CA ARG A 164 11.23 1.30 14.53
C ARG A 164 12.07 2.19 15.45
N VAL A 165 13.39 2.18 15.31
CA VAL A 165 14.29 3.05 16.08
C VAL A 165 14.03 4.53 15.77
N LEU A 166 13.87 4.91 14.50
CA LEU A 166 13.55 6.29 14.13
C LEU A 166 12.16 6.72 14.62
N LEU A 167 11.20 5.80 14.64
CA LEU A 167 9.89 6.03 15.24
C LEU A 167 10.03 6.22 16.77
N ALA A 168 10.84 5.39 17.44
CA ALA A 168 11.17 5.56 18.86
C ALA A 168 11.74 6.95 19.14
N ARG A 169 12.70 7.39 18.33
CA ARG A 169 13.30 8.73 18.39
C ARG A 169 12.26 9.84 18.25
N ALA A 170 11.27 9.67 17.35
CA ALA A 170 10.22 10.65 17.19
C ALA A 170 9.22 10.67 18.36
N LEU A 171 8.99 9.52 19.00
CA LEU A 171 8.00 9.35 20.06
C LEU A 171 8.53 9.70 21.45
N VAL A 172 9.85 9.61 21.66
CA VAL A 172 10.47 9.79 22.99
C VAL A 172 10.18 11.17 23.59
N SER A 173 9.99 12.20 22.75
CA SER A 173 9.59 13.54 23.19
C SER A 173 8.11 13.66 23.53
N SER A 174 7.34 12.56 23.49
CA SER A 174 5.88 12.54 23.70
C SER A 174 5.16 13.63 22.90
N PRO A 175 5.19 13.59 21.57
CA PRO A 175 4.67 14.65 20.71
C PRO A 175 3.15 14.73 20.76
N ASP A 176 2.61 15.94 20.66
CA ASP A 176 1.17 16.20 20.50
C ASP A 176 0.70 15.85 19.07
N ILE A 177 1.59 16.04 18.09
CA ILE A 177 1.37 15.70 16.67
C ILE A 177 2.55 14.89 16.16
N LEU A 178 2.26 13.74 15.58
CA LEU A 178 3.23 12.92 14.84
C LEU A 178 3.01 13.09 13.34
N ILE A 179 4.05 13.48 12.63
CA ILE A 179 4.04 13.63 11.16
C ILE A 179 4.81 12.46 10.55
N LEU A 180 4.17 11.76 9.59
CA LEU A 180 4.73 10.60 8.91
C LEU A 180 4.69 10.83 7.39
N ASP A 181 5.85 10.76 6.74
CA ASP A 181 5.95 10.86 5.28
C ASP A 181 6.28 9.48 4.70
N GLU A 182 5.31 8.87 4.00
CA GLU A 182 5.37 7.52 3.42
C GLU A 182 5.92 6.45 4.39
N PRO A 183 5.27 6.26 5.57
CA PRO A 183 5.83 5.41 6.62
C PRO A 183 5.84 3.92 6.26
N THR A 184 5.06 3.50 5.28
CA THR A 184 4.93 2.10 4.83
C THR A 184 5.94 1.69 3.76
N ASN A 185 6.59 2.66 3.08
CA ASN A 185 7.54 2.37 2.02
C ASN A 185 8.73 1.53 2.52
N HIS A 186 9.08 0.49 1.77
CA HIS A 186 10.17 -0.46 2.05
C HIS A 186 10.01 -1.28 3.34
N LEU A 187 8.84 -1.24 3.99
CA LEU A 187 8.52 -2.10 5.12
C LEU A 187 7.86 -3.39 4.65
N ASP A 188 8.15 -4.48 5.34
CA ASP A 188 7.41 -5.72 5.15
C ASP A 188 6.03 -5.66 5.83
N ILE A 189 5.14 -6.54 5.41
CA ILE A 189 3.74 -6.55 5.84
C ILE A 189 3.61 -6.66 7.36
N ASP A 190 4.44 -7.48 8.01
CA ASP A 190 4.41 -7.66 9.46
C ASP A 190 4.76 -6.37 10.20
N THR A 191 5.75 -5.64 9.70
CA THR A 191 6.14 -4.33 10.24
C THR A 191 5.04 -3.28 9.99
N ILE A 192 4.37 -3.31 8.84
CA ILE A 192 3.25 -2.41 8.53
C ILE A 192 2.08 -2.67 9.48
N LEU A 193 1.68 -3.94 9.66
CA LEU A 193 0.61 -4.32 10.59
C LEU A 193 0.91 -3.88 12.03
N TRP A 194 2.16 -4.12 12.47
CA TRP A 194 2.62 -3.65 13.77
C TRP A 194 2.52 -2.13 13.90
N LEU A 195 2.97 -1.37 12.87
CA LEU A 195 2.91 0.09 12.86
C LEU A 195 1.47 0.60 12.92
N GLU A 196 0.56 0.01 12.17
CA GLU A 196 -0.87 0.33 12.21
C GLU A 196 -1.45 0.17 13.62
N GLU A 197 -1.21 -0.98 14.23
CA GLU A 197 -1.71 -1.28 15.57
C GLU A 197 -1.10 -0.35 16.62
N PHE A 198 0.20 -0.10 16.51
CA PHE A 198 0.91 0.81 17.39
C PHE A 198 0.35 2.24 17.32
N LEU A 199 0.21 2.81 16.11
CA LEU A 199 -0.33 4.15 15.90
C LEU A 199 -1.78 4.26 16.36
N ALA A 200 -2.60 3.25 16.06
CA ALA A 200 -4.00 3.23 16.48
C ALA A 200 -4.17 3.28 18.00
N LYS A 201 -3.29 2.61 18.77
CA LYS A 201 -3.37 2.51 20.23
C LYS A 201 -2.67 3.64 20.97
N ASN A 202 -1.57 4.16 20.43
CA ASN A 202 -0.61 4.93 21.21
C ASN A 202 -0.49 6.40 20.81
N VAL A 203 -0.88 6.77 19.58
CA VAL A 203 -0.74 8.13 19.08
C VAL A 203 -2.12 8.73 18.81
N LYS A 204 -2.40 9.89 19.41
CA LYS A 204 -3.72 10.53 19.33
C LYS A 204 -3.88 11.31 18.03
N THR A 205 -2.92 12.18 17.71
CA THR A 205 -2.98 13.05 16.53
C THR A 205 -1.85 12.70 15.57
N VAL A 206 -2.20 12.26 14.38
CA VAL A 206 -1.24 11.84 13.34
C VAL A 206 -1.58 12.55 12.04
N ILE A 207 -0.57 13.05 11.36
CA ILE A 207 -0.68 13.54 9.99
C ILE A 207 0.24 12.66 9.16
N PHE A 208 -0.29 12.01 8.15
CA PHE A 208 0.51 11.10 7.35
C PHE A 208 0.21 11.22 5.86
N VAL A 209 1.26 11.01 5.08
CA VAL A 209 1.18 10.77 3.64
C VAL A 209 1.41 9.30 3.42
N THR A 210 0.57 8.65 2.65
CA THR A 210 0.78 7.27 2.23
C THR A 210 0.07 6.98 0.91
N HIS A 211 0.61 6.02 0.18
CA HIS A 211 0.00 5.42 -0.98
C HIS A 211 -0.57 4.03 -0.68
N ASP A 212 -0.30 3.48 0.52
CA ASP A 212 -0.91 2.25 1.03
C ASP A 212 -2.37 2.51 1.42
N ARG A 213 -3.29 2.01 0.59
CA ARG A 213 -4.74 2.19 0.76
C ARG A 213 -5.26 1.48 2.01
N ALA A 214 -4.74 0.28 2.33
CA ALA A 214 -5.13 -0.48 3.51
C ALA A 214 -4.71 0.25 4.80
N PHE A 215 -3.51 0.82 4.82
CA PHE A 215 -3.02 1.65 5.92
C PHE A 215 -3.88 2.91 6.12
N ALA A 216 -4.21 3.62 5.02
CA ALA A 216 -5.07 4.79 5.06
C ALA A 216 -6.48 4.44 5.57
N ARG A 217 -7.07 3.34 5.08
CA ARG A 217 -8.40 2.84 5.49
C ARG A 217 -8.47 2.55 6.99
N ARG A 218 -7.41 1.96 7.55
CA ARG A 218 -7.37 1.57 8.96
C ARG A 218 -7.15 2.74 9.92
N LEU A 219 -6.37 3.73 9.52
CA LEU A 219 -5.94 4.81 10.42
C LEU A 219 -6.68 6.13 10.21
N ALA A 220 -7.01 6.51 8.97
CA ALA A 220 -7.56 7.82 8.69
C ALA A 220 -8.99 7.97 9.23
N ASN A 221 -9.22 9.03 9.99
CA ASN A 221 -10.56 9.52 10.32
C ASN A 221 -10.89 10.80 9.55
N ARG A 222 -9.89 11.37 8.86
CA ARG A 222 -10.00 12.56 8.05
C ARG A 222 -9.02 12.49 6.88
N VAL A 223 -9.47 12.91 5.71
CA VAL A 223 -8.63 12.93 4.49
C VAL A 223 -8.54 14.36 3.96
N ALA A 224 -7.35 14.76 3.51
CA ALA A 224 -7.17 16.02 2.80
C ALA A 224 -6.47 15.75 1.47
N GLU A 225 -7.07 16.18 0.38
CA GLU A 225 -6.50 16.05 -0.97
C GLU A 225 -5.84 17.37 -1.39
N LEU A 226 -4.56 17.30 -1.76
CA LEU A 226 -3.81 18.40 -2.33
C LEU A 226 -3.79 18.27 -3.86
N ASP A 227 -4.61 19.10 -4.53
CA ASP A 227 -4.71 19.12 -5.99
C ASP A 227 -4.48 20.53 -6.53
N ARG A 228 -3.56 20.69 -7.48
CA ARG A 228 -3.28 21.95 -8.21
C ARG A 228 -3.03 23.17 -7.30
N GLY A 229 -2.36 22.94 -6.18
CA GLY A 229 -2.04 23.99 -5.21
C GLY A 229 -3.18 24.37 -4.27
N ARG A 230 -4.29 23.63 -4.27
CA ARG A 230 -5.42 23.79 -3.37
C ARG A 230 -5.60 22.56 -2.51
N ILE A 231 -6.15 22.73 -1.32
CA ILE A 231 -6.45 21.65 -0.40
C ILE A 231 -7.96 21.49 -0.22
N TYR A 232 -8.41 20.24 -0.31
CA TYR A 232 -9.81 19.85 -0.09
C TYR A 232 -9.83 18.89 1.09
N ALA A 233 -10.41 19.32 2.21
CA ALA A 233 -10.49 18.49 3.41
C ALA A 233 -11.86 17.82 3.53
N PHE A 234 -11.84 16.52 3.76
CA PHE A 234 -13.01 15.67 3.94
C PHE A 234 -13.02 15.12 5.37
N PRO A 235 -14.03 15.45 6.19
CA PRO A 235 -14.16 14.94 7.55
C PRO A 235 -14.74 13.53 7.56
N CYS A 236 -14.05 12.58 6.90
CA CYS A 236 -14.50 11.21 6.74
C CYS A 236 -13.30 10.27 6.61
N GLY A 237 -13.53 8.96 6.78
CA GLY A 237 -12.55 7.91 6.53
C GLY A 237 -12.21 7.75 5.05
N TYR A 238 -11.25 6.86 4.77
CA TYR A 238 -10.71 6.70 3.42
C TYR A 238 -11.75 6.21 2.39
N ASP A 239 -12.57 5.22 2.73
CA ASP A 239 -13.56 4.65 1.78
C ASP A 239 -14.61 5.69 1.36
N GLU A 240 -15.17 6.40 2.34
CA GLU A 240 -16.14 7.46 2.08
C GLU A 240 -15.51 8.63 1.29
N PHE A 241 -14.22 8.89 1.49
CA PHE A 241 -13.47 9.86 0.69
C PHE A 241 -13.40 9.42 -0.78
N VAL A 242 -13.09 8.15 -1.06
CA VAL A 242 -13.02 7.61 -2.44
C VAL A 242 -14.36 7.80 -3.15
N GLU A 243 -15.47 7.39 -2.53
CA GLU A 243 -16.82 7.55 -3.10
C GLU A 243 -17.16 9.03 -3.38
N ARG A 244 -16.87 9.92 -2.42
CA ARG A 244 -17.12 11.35 -2.58
C ARG A 244 -16.25 11.98 -3.67
N ARG A 245 -14.99 11.54 -3.77
CA ARG A 245 -14.06 12.01 -4.80
C ARG A 245 -14.53 11.61 -6.18
N GLU A 246 -14.97 10.35 -6.39
CA GLU A 246 -15.54 9.88 -7.65
C GLU A 246 -16.76 10.68 -8.06
N ALA A 247 -17.72 10.88 -7.16
CA ALA A 247 -18.90 11.69 -7.43
C ALA A 247 -18.55 13.14 -7.80
N LEU A 248 -17.55 13.74 -7.16
CA LEU A 248 -17.06 15.09 -7.50
C LEU A 248 -16.39 15.13 -8.86
N LEU A 249 -15.63 14.07 -9.23
CA LEU A 249 -14.99 13.93 -10.52
C LEU A 249 -16.03 13.82 -11.66
N GLU A 250 -17.03 12.99 -11.50
CA GLU A 250 -18.13 12.83 -12.47
C GLU A 250 -18.89 14.16 -12.66
N ALA A 251 -19.17 14.86 -11.55
CA ALA A 251 -19.81 16.17 -11.60
C ALA A 251 -18.93 17.22 -12.30
N GLU A 252 -17.60 17.19 -12.10
CA GLU A 252 -16.65 18.06 -12.78
C GLU A 252 -16.60 17.78 -14.29
N ILE A 253 -16.49 16.50 -14.69
CA ILE A 253 -16.51 16.06 -16.10
C ILE A 253 -17.81 16.50 -16.78
N SER A 254 -18.95 16.29 -16.14
CA SER A 254 -20.25 16.69 -16.66
C SER A 254 -20.34 18.21 -16.83
N ARG A 255 -19.84 18.99 -15.88
CA ARG A 255 -19.79 20.45 -15.93
C ARG A 255 -18.84 20.94 -17.03
N GLN A 256 -17.70 20.27 -17.22
CA GLN A 256 -16.75 20.56 -18.30
C GLN A 256 -17.39 20.31 -19.66
N ALA A 257 -18.02 19.16 -19.87
CA ALA A 257 -18.71 18.84 -21.12
C ALA A 257 -19.80 19.86 -21.47
N LEU A 258 -20.58 20.32 -20.48
CA LEU A 258 -21.56 21.38 -20.65
C LEU A 258 -20.91 22.73 -21.01
N PHE A 259 -19.79 23.06 -20.37
CA PHE A 259 -19.05 24.29 -20.66
C PHE A 259 -18.46 24.26 -22.07
N ASP A 260 -17.83 23.17 -22.49
CA ASP A 260 -17.23 23.00 -23.80
C ASP A 260 -18.31 23.05 -24.91
N LYS A 261 -19.46 22.42 -24.64
CA LYS A 261 -20.63 22.52 -25.51
C LYS A 261 -21.10 23.96 -25.64
N LYS A 262 -21.14 24.72 -24.54
CA LYS A 262 -21.51 26.14 -24.55
C LYS A 262 -20.47 26.99 -25.29
N LEU A 263 -19.19 26.76 -25.07
CA LEU A 263 -18.09 27.44 -25.76
C LEU A 263 -18.16 27.20 -27.27
N ALA A 264 -18.34 25.94 -27.70
CA ALA A 264 -18.50 25.57 -29.10
C ALA A 264 -19.72 26.24 -29.75
N GLN A 265 -20.86 26.29 -29.04
CA GLN A 265 -22.05 26.98 -29.52
C GLN A 265 -21.83 28.49 -29.71
N GLU A 266 -21.18 29.17 -28.77
CA GLU A 266 -20.87 30.60 -28.90
C GLU A 266 -19.82 30.86 -30.00
N GLU A 267 -18.87 29.94 -30.22
CA GLU A 267 -17.92 30.03 -31.32
C GLU A 267 -18.58 29.89 -32.70
N VAL A 268 -19.47 28.92 -32.88
CA VAL A 268 -20.24 28.74 -34.11
C VAL A 268 -21.10 29.96 -34.35
N TRP A 269 -21.77 30.49 -33.33
CA TRP A 269 -22.62 31.66 -33.44
C TRP A 269 -21.81 32.91 -33.82
N VAL A 270 -20.62 33.16 -33.23
CA VAL A 270 -19.75 34.29 -33.60
C VAL A 270 -19.28 34.17 -35.05
N ARG A 271 -18.94 32.95 -35.52
CA ARG A 271 -18.56 32.73 -36.94
C ARG A 271 -19.69 32.99 -37.94
N GLN A 272 -20.92 32.64 -37.56
CA GLN A 272 -22.10 32.85 -38.42
C GLN A 272 -22.68 34.26 -38.36
N GLY A 273 -22.48 35.00 -37.25
CA GLY A 273 -23.16 36.26 -36.94
C GLY A 273 -22.49 37.55 -37.40
N ILE A 274 -21.38 37.51 -38.17
CA ILE A 274 -20.58 38.71 -38.53
C ILE A 274 -21.30 39.65 -39.53
N LYS A 275 -22.41 39.26 -40.15
CA LYS A 275 -23.07 40.04 -41.20
C LYS A 275 -24.20 40.99 -40.78
N ALA A 276 -24.67 40.99 -39.51
CA ALA A 276 -25.78 41.88 -39.11
C ALA A 276 -25.69 42.38 -37.67
N ARG A 277 -25.51 43.68 -37.46
CA ARG A 277 -25.66 44.51 -36.24
C ARG A 277 -24.46 44.57 -35.30
N ARG A 278 -23.59 45.58 -35.47
CA ARG A 278 -22.38 45.86 -34.71
C ARG A 278 -22.54 46.00 -33.17
N THR A 279 -23.55 46.67 -32.68
CA THR A 279 -23.65 47.10 -31.26
C THR A 279 -24.14 46.03 -30.29
N ARG A 280 -24.91 45.03 -30.73
CA ARG A 280 -25.41 43.94 -29.85
C ARG A 280 -24.42 42.77 -29.72
N ASN A 281 -23.38 42.74 -30.57
CA ASN A 281 -22.40 41.67 -30.63
C ASN A 281 -21.18 41.89 -29.73
N GLU A 282 -20.85 43.13 -29.33
CA GLU A 282 -19.67 43.40 -28.49
C GLU A 282 -19.74 42.74 -27.12
N GLY A 283 -20.91 42.69 -26.49
CA GLY A 283 -21.11 42.02 -25.21
C GLY A 283 -20.85 40.50 -25.28
N ARG A 284 -21.32 39.84 -26.35
CA ARG A 284 -21.13 38.41 -26.58
C ARG A 284 -19.70 38.08 -26.99
N VAL A 285 -19.06 38.92 -27.78
CA VAL A 285 -17.62 38.79 -28.11
C VAL A 285 -16.75 38.92 -26.86
N ARG A 286 -17.10 39.85 -25.94
CA ARG A 286 -16.41 39.94 -24.63
C ARG A 286 -16.66 38.70 -23.78
N ALA A 287 -17.89 38.17 -23.74
CA ALA A 287 -18.24 36.95 -23.04
C ALA A 287 -17.47 35.73 -23.61
N LEU A 288 -17.37 35.61 -24.96
CA LEU A 288 -16.57 34.55 -25.59
C LEU A 288 -15.09 34.68 -25.28
N LYS A 289 -14.51 35.89 -25.28
CA LYS A 289 -13.13 36.11 -24.86
C LYS A 289 -12.89 35.67 -23.41
N LYS A 290 -13.84 36.00 -22.52
CA LYS A 290 -13.76 35.56 -21.12
C LYS A 290 -13.84 34.04 -21.00
N LEU A 291 -14.77 33.38 -21.71
CA LEU A 291 -14.88 31.92 -21.75
C LEU A 291 -13.62 31.26 -22.31
N ARG A 292 -12.98 31.82 -23.33
CA ARG A 292 -11.70 31.34 -23.87
C ARG A 292 -10.55 31.49 -22.87
N GLU A 293 -10.52 32.62 -22.17
CA GLU A 293 -9.53 32.86 -21.13
C GLU A 293 -9.72 31.90 -19.95
N GLU A 294 -10.96 31.69 -19.51
CA GLU A 294 -11.30 30.66 -18.49
C GLU A 294 -10.94 29.25 -18.98
N SER A 295 -11.12 28.93 -20.26
CA SER A 295 -10.70 27.65 -20.85
C SER A 295 -9.18 27.49 -20.88
N ARG A 296 -8.42 28.57 -21.20
CA ARG A 296 -6.95 28.54 -21.21
C ARG A 296 -6.33 28.47 -19.83
N GLN A 297 -6.95 29.09 -18.82
CA GLN A 297 -6.47 29.07 -17.43
C GLN A 297 -6.76 27.73 -16.73
N ARG A 298 -7.57 26.85 -17.34
CA ARG A 298 -7.82 25.51 -16.83
C ARG A 298 -6.58 24.66 -16.97
N ARG A 299 -6.09 24.15 -15.85
CA ARG A 299 -5.13 23.05 -15.85
C ARG A 299 -5.91 21.78 -16.21
N GLU A 300 -5.68 21.23 -17.40
CA GLU A 300 -6.33 20.02 -17.87
C GLU A 300 -5.98 18.84 -16.96
N ARG A 301 -6.99 18.06 -16.56
CA ARG A 301 -6.76 16.71 -16.03
C ARG A 301 -6.44 15.79 -17.19
N GLN A 302 -5.44 14.97 -17.01
CA GLN A 302 -5.11 13.89 -17.93
C GLN A 302 -6.22 12.82 -17.80
N GLY A 303 -6.79 12.37 -18.92
CA GLY A 303 -7.91 11.44 -18.94
C GLY A 303 -7.52 10.01 -18.57
N THR A 304 -8.52 9.16 -18.32
CA THR A 304 -8.36 7.69 -18.17
C THR A 304 -7.90 7.10 -19.49
N ALA A 305 -6.81 6.33 -19.44
CA ALA A 305 -6.17 5.76 -20.61
C ALA A 305 -6.73 4.37 -20.93
N LYS A 306 -6.87 4.06 -22.23
CA LYS A 306 -7.01 2.68 -22.72
C LYS A 306 -5.66 2.27 -23.29
N ILE A 307 -4.89 1.51 -22.55
CA ILE A 307 -3.55 1.10 -22.95
C ILE A 307 -3.62 -0.25 -23.65
N GLN A 308 -2.90 -0.38 -24.78
CA GLN A 308 -2.68 -1.65 -25.44
C GLN A 308 -1.27 -2.15 -25.12
N LEU A 309 -1.18 -3.33 -24.52
CA LEU A 309 0.09 -3.98 -24.16
C LEU A 309 0.68 -4.72 -25.35
N GLN A 310 1.99 -4.67 -25.51
CA GLN A 310 2.69 -5.50 -26.49
C GLN A 310 2.90 -6.89 -25.91
N VAL A 311 2.39 -7.90 -26.60
CA VAL A 311 2.46 -9.31 -26.18
C VAL A 311 3.40 -10.05 -27.12
N ALA A 312 4.35 -10.80 -26.54
CA ALA A 312 5.19 -11.72 -27.26
C ALA A 312 4.42 -12.96 -27.74
N ASP A 313 5.05 -13.79 -28.56
CA ASP A 313 4.54 -15.11 -28.88
C ASP A 313 4.28 -15.91 -27.60
N ARG A 314 3.23 -16.72 -27.60
CA ARG A 314 2.84 -17.50 -26.42
C ARG A 314 3.97 -18.41 -25.96
N SER A 315 4.32 -18.36 -24.67
CA SER A 315 5.21 -19.32 -24.02
C SER A 315 4.65 -20.76 -24.12
N GLY A 316 5.46 -21.76 -23.79
CA GLY A 316 4.96 -23.13 -23.53
C GLY A 316 3.87 -23.11 -22.44
N ALA A 317 3.11 -24.20 -22.30
CA ALA A 317 2.11 -24.31 -21.22
C ALA A 317 2.76 -24.26 -19.82
N LEU A 318 3.94 -24.90 -19.69
CA LEU A 318 4.78 -24.83 -18.48
C LEU A 318 5.71 -23.63 -18.58
N VAL A 319 5.82 -22.86 -17.50
CA VAL A 319 6.79 -21.77 -17.33
C VAL A 319 7.97 -22.24 -16.48
N ALA A 320 7.70 -22.81 -15.32
CA ALA A 320 8.70 -23.41 -14.45
C ALA A 320 8.07 -24.50 -13.57
N GLU A 321 8.80 -25.60 -13.33
CA GLU A 321 8.44 -26.65 -12.38
C GLU A 321 9.61 -26.87 -11.43
N ALA A 322 9.43 -26.55 -10.17
CA ALA A 322 10.39 -26.81 -9.10
C ALA A 322 10.01 -28.09 -8.37
N SER A 323 10.98 -28.98 -8.15
CA SER A 323 10.78 -30.27 -7.47
C SER A 323 11.84 -30.46 -6.39
N GLY A 324 11.44 -30.37 -5.12
CA GLY A 324 12.31 -30.55 -3.95
C GLY A 324 13.46 -29.56 -3.88
N VAL A 325 13.28 -28.34 -4.36
CA VAL A 325 14.33 -27.33 -4.49
C VAL A 325 14.78 -26.83 -3.14
N THR A 326 16.10 -26.89 -2.88
CA THR A 326 16.73 -26.34 -1.70
C THR A 326 17.90 -25.45 -2.07
N PHE A 327 17.97 -24.28 -1.45
CA PHE A 327 19.02 -23.30 -1.65
C PHE A 327 19.37 -22.56 -0.35
N ALA A 328 20.67 -22.36 -0.07
CA ALA A 328 21.16 -21.69 1.12
C ALA A 328 22.36 -20.80 0.78
N TYR A 329 22.49 -19.67 1.49
CA TYR A 329 23.71 -18.85 1.51
C TYR A 329 24.43 -19.08 2.85
N ASP A 330 25.72 -19.41 2.81
CA ASP A 330 26.57 -19.60 4.00
C ASP A 330 25.95 -20.49 5.09
N GLY A 331 25.23 -21.55 4.66
CA GLY A 331 24.55 -22.48 5.57
C GLY A 331 23.19 -22.00 6.09
N ARG A 332 22.77 -20.78 5.81
CA ARG A 332 21.42 -20.29 6.13
C ARG A 332 20.44 -20.68 5.03
N PRO A 333 19.44 -21.50 5.32
CA PRO A 333 18.46 -21.91 4.32
C PRO A 333 17.59 -20.71 3.88
N ILE A 334 17.50 -20.52 2.57
CA ILE A 334 16.64 -19.50 1.95
C ILE A 334 15.38 -20.15 1.38
N VAL A 335 15.55 -21.32 0.74
CA VAL A 335 14.47 -22.14 0.22
C VAL A 335 14.77 -23.59 0.64
N ALA A 336 13.82 -24.27 1.29
CA ALA A 336 13.95 -25.64 1.75
C ALA A 336 12.82 -26.50 1.18
N ASN A 337 13.18 -27.49 0.33
CA ASN A 337 12.30 -28.51 -0.22
C ASN A 337 11.05 -27.95 -0.95
N LEU A 338 11.22 -26.87 -1.72
CA LEU A 338 10.13 -26.28 -2.50
C LEU A 338 9.72 -27.16 -3.68
N SER A 339 8.42 -27.44 -3.78
CA SER A 339 7.83 -28.06 -4.96
C SER A 339 6.62 -27.23 -5.38
N THR A 340 6.70 -26.61 -6.55
CA THR A 340 5.61 -25.79 -7.13
C THR A 340 5.68 -25.81 -8.64
N THR A 341 4.56 -25.55 -9.31
CA THR A 341 4.46 -25.52 -10.78
C THR A 341 3.82 -24.22 -11.24
N ILE A 342 4.52 -23.51 -12.11
CA ILE A 342 4.06 -22.24 -12.68
C ILE A 342 3.65 -22.50 -14.12
N MET A 343 2.39 -22.24 -14.41
CA MET A 343 1.82 -22.39 -15.74
C MET A 343 1.71 -21.03 -16.45
N ARG A 344 1.56 -21.07 -17.76
CA ARG A 344 1.31 -19.86 -18.55
C ARG A 344 0.00 -19.21 -18.15
N GLY A 345 0.05 -17.90 -17.87
CA GLY A 345 -1.09 -17.10 -17.46
C GLY A 345 -1.30 -17.04 -15.95
N ASP A 346 -0.47 -17.75 -15.17
CA ASP A 346 -0.51 -17.63 -13.71
C ASP A 346 -0.07 -16.23 -13.27
N ARG A 347 -0.71 -15.75 -12.21
CA ARG A 347 -0.38 -14.48 -11.55
C ARG A 347 -0.03 -14.78 -10.10
N ILE A 348 1.26 -14.83 -9.82
CA ILE A 348 1.79 -15.31 -8.54
C ILE A 348 2.34 -14.14 -7.74
N GLY A 349 1.79 -13.92 -6.55
CA GLY A 349 2.32 -13.03 -5.53
C GLY A 349 3.37 -13.73 -4.69
N ILE A 350 4.47 -13.05 -4.38
CA ILE A 350 5.52 -13.55 -3.49
C ILE A 350 5.57 -12.66 -2.26
N ILE A 351 5.26 -13.24 -1.11
CA ILE A 351 5.11 -12.55 0.17
C ILE A 351 6.13 -13.10 1.17
N GLY A 352 6.64 -12.25 2.04
CA GLY A 352 7.52 -12.65 3.13
C GLY A 352 8.30 -11.48 3.72
N PRO A 353 8.91 -11.65 4.90
CA PRO A 353 9.71 -10.61 5.55
C PRO A 353 10.86 -10.10 4.69
N ASN A 354 11.34 -8.90 4.98
CA ASN A 354 12.53 -8.39 4.32
C ASN A 354 13.74 -9.26 4.64
N GLY A 355 14.52 -9.61 3.60
CA GLY A 355 15.64 -10.55 3.73
C GLY A 355 15.26 -12.03 3.80
N SER A 356 13.99 -12.40 3.61
CA SER A 356 13.57 -13.82 3.57
C SER A 356 13.99 -14.57 2.30
N GLY A 357 14.50 -13.86 1.29
CA GLY A 357 14.97 -14.46 0.04
C GLY A 357 13.99 -14.40 -1.12
N LYS A 358 13.03 -13.46 -1.12
CA LYS A 358 12.06 -13.27 -2.21
C LYS A 358 12.73 -13.15 -3.59
N THR A 359 13.72 -12.28 -3.71
CA THR A 359 14.49 -12.09 -4.95
C THR A 359 15.30 -13.35 -5.32
N THR A 360 15.82 -14.08 -4.32
CA THR A 360 16.53 -15.35 -4.55
C THR A 360 15.57 -16.41 -5.11
N LEU A 361 14.36 -16.50 -4.56
CA LEU A 361 13.32 -17.41 -5.06
C LEU A 361 12.95 -17.08 -6.51
N LEU A 362 12.78 -15.80 -6.84
CA LEU A 362 12.54 -15.37 -8.23
C LEU A 362 13.66 -15.86 -9.18
N ARG A 363 14.92 -15.61 -8.82
CA ARG A 363 16.07 -16.02 -9.64
C ARG A 363 16.16 -17.53 -9.82
N LEU A 364 15.83 -18.31 -8.79
CA LEU A 364 15.74 -19.77 -8.87
C LEU A 364 14.64 -20.19 -9.86
N LEU A 365 13.41 -19.69 -9.71
CA LEU A 365 12.26 -20.02 -10.56
C LEU A 365 12.49 -19.63 -12.04
N LEU A 366 13.30 -18.61 -12.28
CA LEU A 366 13.65 -18.15 -13.62
C LEU A 366 14.87 -18.87 -14.19
N GLY A 367 15.59 -19.67 -13.39
CA GLY A 367 16.77 -20.41 -13.79
C GLY A 367 18.03 -19.57 -13.90
N GLU A 368 18.08 -18.43 -13.22
CA GLU A 368 19.27 -17.58 -13.10
C GLU A 368 20.21 -18.05 -11.99
N LEU A 369 19.68 -18.82 -11.04
CA LEU A 369 20.42 -19.51 -10.00
C LEU A 369 20.15 -21.01 -10.10
N GLU A 370 21.21 -21.82 -9.94
CA GLU A 370 21.08 -23.27 -9.84
C GLU A 370 20.77 -23.70 -8.40
N PRO A 371 19.77 -24.57 -8.18
CA PRO A 371 19.48 -25.07 -6.84
C PRO A 371 20.60 -25.99 -6.35
N GLN A 372 20.86 -25.98 -5.03
CA GLN A 372 21.85 -26.88 -4.41
C GLN A 372 21.32 -28.32 -4.30
N GLN A 373 19.99 -28.47 -4.16
CA GLN A 373 19.28 -29.75 -4.20
C GLN A 373 17.96 -29.59 -4.93
N GLY A 374 17.46 -30.69 -5.49
CA GLY A 374 16.25 -30.67 -6.30
C GLY A 374 16.52 -30.31 -7.77
N GLU A 375 15.46 -30.09 -8.52
CA GLU A 375 15.52 -29.78 -9.96
C GLU A 375 14.51 -28.68 -10.31
N ILE A 376 14.88 -27.78 -11.21
CA ILE A 376 13.99 -26.80 -11.80
C ILE A 376 13.93 -27.04 -13.31
N LYS A 377 12.75 -27.43 -13.78
CA LYS A 377 12.48 -27.56 -15.22
C LYS A 377 11.88 -26.29 -15.75
N LEU A 378 12.52 -25.72 -16.73
CA LEU A 378 12.13 -24.47 -17.36
C LEU A 378 11.34 -24.73 -18.65
N GLY A 379 10.26 -23.98 -18.83
CA GLY A 379 9.45 -24.03 -20.04
C GLY A 379 10.18 -23.48 -21.28
N THR A 380 9.55 -23.61 -22.44
CA THR A 380 10.08 -23.18 -23.75
C THR A 380 9.58 -21.78 -24.13
N ARG A 381 10.32 -21.04 -24.97
CA ARG A 381 9.96 -19.71 -25.52
C ARG A 381 9.64 -18.69 -24.43
N ARG A 382 10.51 -18.61 -23.41
CA ARG A 382 10.36 -17.64 -22.33
C ARG A 382 11.00 -16.32 -22.73
N GLU A 383 10.20 -15.25 -22.76
CA GLU A 383 10.63 -13.86 -22.90
C GLU A 383 10.31 -13.14 -21.62
N VAL A 384 11.34 -13.07 -20.74
CA VAL A 384 11.23 -12.51 -19.39
C VAL A 384 11.61 -11.04 -19.40
N ILE A 385 10.81 -10.21 -18.78
CA ILE A 385 11.14 -8.80 -18.52
C ILE A 385 11.09 -8.54 -17.02
N TYR A 386 12.14 -7.89 -16.50
CA TYR A 386 12.23 -7.39 -15.14
C TYR A 386 11.94 -5.89 -15.09
N PHE A 387 11.01 -5.48 -14.23
CA PHE A 387 10.68 -4.07 -14.05
C PHE A 387 11.84 -3.28 -13.43
N ASP A 388 12.52 -3.83 -12.41
CA ASP A 388 13.57 -3.12 -11.68
C ASP A 388 14.81 -2.83 -12.54
N GLN A 389 15.19 -3.75 -13.42
CA GLN A 389 16.34 -3.58 -14.33
C GLN A 389 16.17 -2.41 -15.32
N LEU A 390 14.96 -1.90 -15.51
CA LEU A 390 14.69 -0.78 -16.41
C LEU A 390 14.95 0.58 -15.79
N ARG A 391 15.01 0.68 -14.44
CA ARG A 391 15.31 1.95 -13.74
C ARG A 391 16.67 2.51 -14.14
N GLU A 392 17.67 1.67 -14.36
CA GLU A 392 19.02 2.05 -14.79
C GLU A 392 19.10 2.43 -16.29
N GLN A 393 18.05 2.15 -17.07
CA GLN A 393 18.05 2.34 -18.53
C GLN A 393 17.44 3.67 -18.99
N LEU A 394 17.05 4.56 -18.08
CA LEU A 394 16.57 5.89 -18.45
C LEU A 394 17.74 6.82 -18.70
N ASP A 395 17.79 7.39 -19.91
CA ASP A 395 18.73 8.44 -20.26
C ASP A 395 18.14 9.78 -19.82
N MET A 396 18.76 10.39 -18.82
CA MET A 396 18.27 11.61 -18.18
C MET A 396 18.33 12.85 -19.07
N ASP A 397 19.22 12.82 -20.07
CA ASP A 397 19.44 13.97 -20.98
C ASP A 397 18.47 13.92 -22.17
N LYS A 398 17.94 12.75 -22.49
CA LYS A 398 16.95 12.56 -23.56
C LYS A 398 15.54 12.93 -23.11
N SER A 399 14.70 13.28 -24.09
CA SER A 399 13.28 13.51 -23.86
C SER A 399 12.55 12.21 -23.50
N VAL A 400 11.35 12.36 -22.89
CA VAL A 400 10.48 11.23 -22.56
C VAL A 400 10.18 10.39 -23.81
N GLN A 401 9.83 11.05 -24.93
CA GLN A 401 9.54 10.34 -26.19
C GLN A 401 10.76 9.60 -26.76
N GLU A 402 11.97 10.18 -26.67
CA GLU A 402 13.20 9.52 -27.14
C GLU A 402 13.58 8.30 -26.30
N ASN A 403 13.31 8.35 -24.98
CA ASN A 403 13.55 7.20 -24.09
C ASN A 403 12.64 6.00 -24.39
N VAL A 404 11.42 6.23 -24.87
CA VAL A 404 10.45 5.18 -25.19
C VAL A 404 10.56 4.75 -26.65
N GLY A 405 10.76 5.71 -27.58
CA GLY A 405 10.78 5.45 -29.02
C GLY A 405 12.13 5.10 -29.58
N GLU A 406 13.21 5.17 -28.78
CA GLU A 406 14.59 4.93 -29.24
C GLU A 406 14.95 5.72 -30.52
N GLY A 407 14.39 6.94 -30.63
CA GLY A 407 14.57 7.83 -31.77
C GLY A 407 13.52 7.73 -32.88
N ASN A 408 12.53 6.86 -32.75
CA ASN A 408 11.41 6.74 -33.68
C ASN A 408 10.18 7.51 -33.15
N ASP A 409 9.41 8.15 -34.06
CA ASP A 409 8.17 8.83 -33.71
C ASP A 409 6.95 7.87 -33.64
N THR A 410 7.14 6.62 -34.06
CA THR A 410 6.09 5.59 -34.09
C THR A 410 6.58 4.30 -33.43
N LEU A 411 5.66 3.71 -32.66
CA LEU A 411 5.84 2.40 -32.01
C LEU A 411 4.98 1.36 -32.75
N ILE A 412 5.49 0.15 -32.84
CA ILE A 412 4.70 -1.00 -33.31
C ILE A 412 4.24 -1.78 -32.10
N ILE A 413 2.94 -1.74 -31.81
CA ILE A 413 2.34 -2.45 -30.69
C ILE A 413 1.33 -3.44 -31.26
N ASN A 414 1.52 -4.73 -31.00
CA ASN A 414 0.69 -5.83 -31.55
C ASN A 414 0.50 -5.75 -33.08
N GLY A 415 1.55 -5.36 -33.81
CA GLY A 415 1.51 -5.21 -35.26
C GLY A 415 0.83 -3.95 -35.78
N GLN A 416 0.33 -3.08 -34.91
CA GLN A 416 -0.25 -1.78 -35.28
C GLN A 416 0.75 -0.65 -35.05
N SER A 417 0.88 0.24 -36.02
CA SER A 417 1.70 1.45 -35.88
C SER A 417 0.94 2.52 -35.11
N ARG A 418 1.54 3.00 -34.02
CA ARG A 418 0.97 4.04 -33.15
C ARG A 418 1.96 5.17 -32.95
N HIS A 419 1.48 6.42 -33.03
CA HIS A 419 2.33 7.58 -32.76
C HIS A 419 2.71 7.65 -31.26
N ILE A 420 3.99 7.88 -30.97
CA ILE A 420 4.56 7.80 -29.62
C ILE A 420 3.89 8.76 -28.61
N ILE A 421 3.55 9.99 -29.04
CA ILE A 421 2.85 10.96 -28.17
C ILE A 421 1.49 10.41 -27.76
N GLY A 422 0.74 9.79 -28.70
CA GLY A 422 -0.53 9.15 -28.39
C GLY A 422 -0.40 7.98 -27.42
N TYR A 423 0.68 7.20 -27.53
CA TYR A 423 1.01 6.14 -26.57
C TYR A 423 1.35 6.70 -25.19
N LEU A 424 2.18 7.75 -25.12
CA LEU A 424 2.57 8.39 -23.86
C LEU A 424 1.40 9.10 -23.15
N GLN A 425 0.38 9.55 -23.91
CA GLN A 425 -0.84 10.08 -23.30
C GLN A 425 -1.60 9.03 -22.48
N ASP A 426 -1.55 7.75 -22.88
CA ASP A 426 -2.14 6.66 -22.09
C ASP A 426 -1.43 6.49 -20.73
N PHE A 427 -0.14 6.84 -20.65
CA PHE A 427 0.63 6.89 -19.40
C PHE A 427 0.59 8.27 -18.73
N LEU A 428 -0.46 9.06 -19.03
CA LEU A 428 -0.72 10.35 -18.41
C LEU A 428 0.36 11.42 -18.68
N PHE A 429 1.10 11.34 -19.80
CA PHE A 429 1.99 12.40 -20.25
C PHE A 429 1.28 13.35 -21.21
N SER A 430 1.31 14.66 -20.93
CA SER A 430 0.86 15.65 -21.91
C SER A 430 1.86 15.72 -23.09
N PRO A 431 1.42 16.18 -24.29
CA PRO A 431 2.32 16.31 -25.44
C PRO A 431 3.53 17.22 -25.20
N GLU A 432 3.39 18.23 -24.32
CA GLU A 432 4.49 19.10 -23.92
C GLU A 432 5.47 18.35 -23.01
N ARG A 433 4.94 17.58 -22.05
CA ARG A 433 5.73 16.80 -21.10
C ARG A 433 6.47 15.64 -21.80
N ALA A 434 5.85 15.02 -22.81
CA ALA A 434 6.47 13.99 -23.63
C ALA A 434 7.74 14.46 -24.37
N ARG A 435 7.85 15.76 -24.66
CA ARG A 435 9.02 16.37 -25.30
C ARG A 435 10.05 16.91 -24.33
N SER A 436 9.78 16.93 -23.05
CA SER A 436 10.70 17.43 -22.02
C SER A 436 11.76 16.40 -21.65
N PRO A 437 12.97 16.81 -21.24
CA PRO A 437 14.02 15.90 -20.80
C PRO A 437 13.62 15.18 -19.51
N VAL A 438 14.08 13.93 -19.34
CA VAL A 438 13.77 13.09 -18.18
C VAL A 438 14.30 13.67 -16.88
N SER A 439 15.38 14.45 -16.92
CA SER A 439 15.99 15.08 -15.74
C SER A 439 15.01 15.98 -14.96
N ILE A 440 14.05 16.62 -15.64
CA ILE A 440 13.07 17.52 -15.00
C ILE A 440 11.79 16.81 -14.52
N LEU A 441 11.69 15.48 -14.71
CA LEU A 441 10.54 14.69 -14.25
C LEU A 441 10.59 14.45 -12.75
N SER A 442 9.41 14.47 -12.12
CA SER A 442 9.23 13.98 -10.75
C SER A 442 9.49 12.46 -10.67
N GLY A 443 9.71 11.92 -9.46
CA GLY A 443 9.86 10.48 -9.24
C GLY A 443 8.70 9.67 -9.80
N GLY A 444 7.45 10.06 -9.53
CA GLY A 444 6.26 9.40 -10.06
C GLY A 444 6.15 9.47 -11.59
N GLU A 445 6.54 10.59 -12.22
CA GLU A 445 6.59 10.69 -13.69
C GLU A 445 7.67 9.77 -14.29
N ARG A 446 8.82 9.64 -13.61
CA ARG A 446 9.88 8.69 -14.04
C ARG A 446 9.39 7.24 -13.96
N ASN A 447 8.68 6.89 -12.89
CA ASN A 447 8.09 5.55 -12.76
C ASN A 447 7.04 5.27 -13.85
N ARG A 448 6.15 6.24 -14.17
CA ARG A 448 5.23 6.11 -15.33
C ARG A 448 5.96 5.96 -16.66
N LEU A 449 7.09 6.67 -16.84
CA LEU A 449 7.92 6.51 -18.03
C LEU A 449 8.55 5.11 -18.11
N LEU A 450 9.00 4.57 -16.97
CA LEU A 450 9.51 3.21 -16.88
C LEU A 450 8.43 2.18 -17.25
N LEU A 451 7.21 2.36 -16.75
CA LEU A 451 6.07 1.52 -17.14
C LEU A 451 5.80 1.64 -18.64
N ALA A 452 5.75 2.85 -19.18
CA ALA A 452 5.57 3.05 -20.60
C ALA A 452 6.65 2.34 -21.43
N LYS A 453 7.92 2.43 -21.03
CA LYS A 453 9.05 1.76 -21.69
C LYS A 453 8.98 0.23 -21.55
N LEU A 454 8.57 -0.27 -20.38
CA LEU A 454 8.39 -1.70 -20.12
C LEU A 454 7.43 -2.33 -21.12
N PHE A 455 6.25 -1.72 -21.26
CA PHE A 455 5.18 -2.27 -22.09
C PHE A 455 5.34 -2.05 -23.62
N THR A 456 6.43 -1.41 -24.05
CA THR A 456 6.82 -1.44 -25.48
C THR A 456 7.60 -2.69 -25.85
N LYS A 457 8.17 -3.39 -24.87
CA LYS A 457 8.96 -4.61 -25.12
C LYS A 457 8.03 -5.84 -25.14
N PRO A 458 8.19 -6.74 -26.12
CA PRO A 458 7.43 -7.98 -26.12
C PRO A 458 7.84 -8.86 -24.95
N SER A 459 6.87 -9.35 -24.18
CA SER A 459 7.12 -10.29 -23.09
C SER A 459 5.97 -11.27 -22.94
N ASN A 460 6.27 -12.45 -22.40
CA ASN A 460 5.29 -13.44 -22.00
C ASN A 460 5.43 -13.86 -20.53
N ILE A 461 6.51 -13.39 -19.87
CA ILE A 461 6.70 -13.48 -18.42
C ILE A 461 7.13 -12.11 -17.92
N LEU A 462 6.36 -11.54 -17.00
CA LEU A 462 6.64 -10.25 -16.38
C LEU A 462 7.02 -10.49 -14.92
N VAL A 463 8.17 -9.96 -14.53
CA VAL A 463 8.67 -10.02 -13.15
C VAL A 463 8.73 -8.61 -12.58
N MET A 464 8.06 -8.40 -11.46
CA MET A 464 8.01 -7.12 -10.78
C MET A 464 8.43 -7.30 -9.32
N ASP A 465 9.48 -6.59 -8.92
CA ASP A 465 9.97 -6.58 -7.53
C ASP A 465 9.67 -5.21 -6.94
N GLU A 466 8.74 -5.17 -5.97
CA GLU A 466 8.24 -3.97 -5.29
C GLU A 466 7.87 -2.81 -6.25
N PRO A 467 7.02 -3.05 -7.25
CA PRO A 467 6.68 -2.03 -8.24
C PRO A 467 5.84 -0.89 -7.65
N THR A 468 5.19 -1.11 -6.52
CA THR A 468 4.29 -0.17 -5.84
C THR A 468 5.03 0.94 -5.09
N ASN A 469 6.32 0.74 -4.79
CA ASN A 469 7.13 1.74 -4.11
C ASN A 469 7.24 3.01 -4.96
N ASP A 470 7.02 4.17 -4.33
CA ASP A 470 7.10 5.51 -4.92
C ASP A 470 6.04 5.81 -6.02
N LEU A 471 5.02 4.94 -6.20
CA LEU A 471 3.90 5.22 -7.10
C LEU A 471 2.82 6.02 -6.37
N ASP A 472 2.19 6.97 -7.07
CA ASP A 472 0.98 7.61 -6.57
C ASP A 472 -0.27 6.74 -6.87
N ALA A 473 -1.37 7.02 -6.17
CA ALA A 473 -2.59 6.23 -6.29
C ALA A 473 -3.09 6.09 -7.74
N GLU A 474 -2.99 7.17 -8.54
CA GLU A 474 -3.42 7.13 -9.95
C GLU A 474 -2.50 6.22 -10.81
N THR A 475 -1.21 6.19 -10.50
CA THR A 475 -0.26 5.30 -11.19
C THR A 475 -0.41 3.86 -10.74
N LEU A 476 -0.78 3.63 -9.45
CA LEU A 476 -1.13 2.31 -8.94
C LEU A 476 -2.38 1.77 -9.61
N ASP A 477 -3.46 2.56 -9.71
CA ASP A 477 -4.69 2.17 -10.41
C ASP A 477 -4.39 1.80 -11.87
N LEU A 478 -3.58 2.63 -12.55
CA LEU A 478 -3.15 2.36 -13.93
C LEU A 478 -2.35 1.05 -14.04
N LEU A 479 -1.45 0.79 -13.09
CA LEU A 479 -0.66 -0.43 -13.08
C LEU A 479 -1.53 -1.66 -12.83
N GLU A 480 -2.49 -1.58 -11.91
CA GLU A 480 -3.47 -2.66 -11.67
C GLU A 480 -4.24 -3.00 -12.95
N ASP A 481 -4.82 -1.98 -13.62
CA ASP A 481 -5.56 -2.16 -14.87
C ASP A 481 -4.70 -2.84 -15.94
N LEU A 482 -3.45 -2.37 -16.12
CA LEU A 482 -2.49 -2.95 -17.07
C LEU A 482 -2.17 -4.41 -16.78
N LEU A 483 -1.92 -4.73 -15.51
CA LEU A 483 -1.59 -6.10 -15.10
C LEU A 483 -2.82 -7.02 -15.22
N MET A 484 -4.02 -6.51 -14.97
CA MET A 484 -5.26 -7.28 -15.17
C MET A 484 -5.52 -7.62 -16.64
N GLU A 485 -5.12 -6.77 -17.58
CA GLU A 485 -5.23 -7.02 -19.02
C GLU A 485 -4.04 -7.83 -19.59
N TYR A 486 -2.94 -7.96 -18.84
CA TYR A 486 -1.75 -8.67 -19.31
C TYR A 486 -2.01 -10.18 -19.45
N PRO A 487 -1.89 -10.75 -20.68
CA PRO A 487 -2.22 -12.17 -20.93
C PRO A 487 -1.08 -13.13 -20.65
N GLY A 488 0.11 -12.64 -20.26
CA GLY A 488 1.28 -13.42 -19.90
C GLY A 488 1.25 -13.91 -18.45
N THR A 489 2.35 -14.52 -18.03
CA THR A 489 2.57 -14.94 -16.64
C THR A 489 3.18 -13.80 -15.84
N LEU A 490 2.66 -13.55 -14.64
CA LEU A 490 3.13 -12.50 -13.73
C LEU A 490 3.76 -13.14 -12.49
N LEU A 491 4.97 -12.71 -12.14
CA LEU A 491 5.62 -12.95 -10.86
C LEU A 491 5.80 -11.61 -10.16
N LEU A 492 5.10 -11.43 -9.04
CA LEU A 492 4.98 -10.15 -8.35
C LEU A 492 5.46 -10.27 -6.91
N VAL A 493 6.50 -9.53 -6.54
CA VAL A 493 6.85 -9.28 -5.14
C VAL A 493 6.24 -7.94 -4.76
N SER A 494 5.40 -7.90 -3.74
CA SER A 494 4.86 -6.64 -3.21
C SER A 494 4.50 -6.76 -1.74
N HIS A 495 4.56 -5.63 -1.05
CA HIS A 495 4.07 -5.45 0.32
C HIS A 495 2.74 -4.71 0.37
N ASP A 496 2.21 -4.29 -0.78
CA ASP A 496 0.89 -3.70 -0.89
C ASP A 496 -0.19 -4.80 -0.94
N ARG A 497 -0.95 -4.90 0.15
CA ARG A 497 -1.96 -5.95 0.36
C ARG A 497 -3.12 -5.86 -0.62
N GLU A 498 -3.58 -4.63 -0.90
CA GLU A 498 -4.71 -4.39 -1.80
C GLU A 498 -4.30 -4.66 -3.26
N PHE A 499 -3.10 -4.24 -3.64
CA PHE A 499 -2.52 -4.54 -4.94
C PHE A 499 -2.39 -6.05 -5.18
N LEU A 500 -1.91 -6.81 -4.17
CA LEU A 500 -1.86 -8.28 -4.24
C LEU A 500 -3.26 -8.88 -4.41
N ASN A 501 -4.24 -8.46 -3.60
CA ASN A 501 -5.62 -8.96 -3.70
C ASN A 501 -6.23 -8.73 -5.08
N ASN A 502 -5.94 -7.57 -5.70
CA ASN A 502 -6.51 -7.20 -6.99
C ASN A 502 -5.86 -7.90 -8.18
N VAL A 503 -4.56 -8.24 -8.08
CA VAL A 503 -3.76 -8.64 -9.26
C VAL A 503 -3.44 -10.12 -9.29
N VAL A 504 -3.19 -10.79 -8.14
CA VAL A 504 -2.67 -12.16 -8.13
C VAL A 504 -3.77 -13.21 -7.96
N SER A 505 -3.53 -14.41 -8.50
CA SER A 505 -4.42 -15.57 -8.37
C SER A 505 -3.92 -16.62 -7.38
N SER A 506 -2.63 -16.57 -7.01
CA SER A 506 -2.03 -17.41 -5.98
C SER A 506 -0.85 -16.70 -5.33
N THR A 507 -0.46 -17.14 -4.13
CA THR A 507 0.61 -16.53 -3.35
C THR A 507 1.62 -17.57 -2.86
N LEU A 508 2.92 -17.29 -3.07
CA LEU A 508 4.03 -18.01 -2.48
C LEU A 508 4.51 -17.24 -1.24
N VAL A 509 4.38 -17.85 -0.08
CA VAL A 509 4.71 -17.21 1.20
C VAL A 509 6.00 -17.78 1.79
N LEU A 510 6.99 -16.91 2.00
CA LEU A 510 8.27 -17.23 2.63
C LEU A 510 8.20 -16.86 4.11
N SER A 511 8.47 -17.82 5.00
CA SER A 511 8.46 -17.59 6.46
C SER A 511 9.80 -17.11 7.04
N GLY A 512 10.86 -16.98 6.21
CA GLY A 512 12.20 -16.54 6.65
C GLY A 512 13.06 -17.62 7.28
N ASP A 513 12.51 -18.79 7.56
CA ASP A 513 13.18 -20.02 8.01
C ASP A 513 13.57 -20.96 6.86
N GLY A 514 13.35 -20.53 5.63
CA GLY A 514 13.51 -21.30 4.39
C GLY A 514 12.25 -22.03 3.95
N SER A 515 11.19 -22.06 4.74
CA SER A 515 9.92 -22.66 4.30
C SER A 515 9.21 -21.75 3.31
N VAL A 516 8.74 -22.34 2.23
CA VAL A 516 7.94 -21.66 1.20
C VAL A 516 6.65 -22.44 1.01
N ARG A 517 5.51 -21.78 1.16
CA ARG A 517 4.19 -22.40 1.00
C ARG A 517 3.39 -21.71 -0.10
N ASP A 518 2.62 -22.50 -0.82
CA ASP A 518 1.76 -22.06 -1.92
C ASP A 518 0.29 -22.00 -1.44
N PHE A 519 -0.37 -20.88 -1.69
CA PHE A 519 -1.76 -20.63 -1.32
C PHE A 519 -2.53 -20.13 -2.54
N VAL A 520 -3.79 -20.56 -2.66
CA VAL A 520 -4.69 -20.07 -3.71
C VAL A 520 -5.31 -18.75 -3.26
N GLY A 521 -5.30 -17.75 -4.15
CA GLY A 521 -5.89 -16.44 -3.90
C GLY A 521 -4.88 -15.35 -3.55
N GLY A 522 -5.40 -14.18 -3.17
CA GLY A 522 -4.63 -13.01 -2.79
C GLY A 522 -4.13 -13.04 -1.34
N TYR A 523 -3.80 -11.85 -0.84
CA TYR A 523 -3.28 -11.68 0.52
C TYR A 523 -4.32 -12.07 1.60
N ASP A 524 -5.57 -11.65 1.45
CA ASP A 524 -6.63 -11.92 2.43
C ASP A 524 -7.01 -13.41 2.45
N ASP A 525 -6.99 -14.07 1.29
CA ASP A 525 -7.21 -15.49 1.19
C ASP A 525 -6.12 -16.29 1.91
N TRP A 526 -4.85 -15.89 1.72
CA TRP A 526 -3.74 -16.46 2.47
C TRP A 526 -3.92 -16.31 3.98
N LEU A 527 -4.25 -15.11 4.48
CA LEU A 527 -4.49 -14.90 5.92
C LEU A 527 -5.58 -15.80 6.46
N GLY A 528 -6.69 -15.95 5.72
CA GLY A 528 -7.79 -16.84 6.08
C GLY A 528 -7.35 -18.31 6.17
N GLN A 529 -6.62 -18.79 5.17
CA GLN A 529 -6.10 -20.17 5.13
C GLN A 529 -5.06 -20.42 6.23
N ALA A 530 -4.13 -19.49 6.43
CA ALA A 530 -3.11 -19.59 7.49
C ALA A 530 -3.73 -19.60 8.90
N ALA A 531 -4.78 -18.82 9.13
CA ALA A 531 -5.50 -18.80 10.40
C ALA A 531 -6.22 -20.15 10.67
N LEU A 532 -6.81 -20.75 9.65
CA LEU A 532 -7.46 -22.07 9.74
C LEU A 532 -6.44 -23.17 10.04
N GLU A 533 -5.28 -23.15 9.37
CA GLU A 533 -4.18 -24.09 9.63
C GLU A 533 -3.64 -23.95 11.06
N ALA A 534 -3.41 -22.72 11.54
CA ALA A 534 -2.96 -22.46 12.89
C ALA A 534 -3.96 -22.95 13.95
N ALA A 535 -5.26 -22.75 13.71
CA ALA A 535 -6.31 -23.26 14.58
C ALA A 535 -6.34 -24.80 14.63
N ALA A 536 -6.16 -25.46 13.47
CA ALA A 536 -6.10 -26.92 13.37
C ALA A 536 -4.87 -27.49 14.12
N VAL A 537 -3.69 -26.84 13.99
CA VAL A 537 -2.48 -27.23 14.72
C VAL A 537 -2.65 -27.04 16.22
N THR A 538 -3.27 -25.93 16.65
CA THR A 538 -3.50 -25.67 18.09
C THR A 538 -4.45 -26.71 18.70
N GLN A 539 -5.49 -27.13 17.97
CA GLN A 539 -6.39 -28.21 18.39
C GLN A 539 -5.68 -29.58 18.44
N ALA A 540 -4.77 -29.84 17.50
CA ALA A 540 -3.98 -31.06 17.48
C ALA A 540 -2.98 -31.12 18.66
N VAL A 541 -2.33 -29.98 18.98
CA VAL A 541 -1.39 -29.88 20.12
C VAL A 541 -2.12 -29.98 21.45
N GLN A 542 -3.32 -29.40 21.60
CA GLN A 542 -4.14 -29.55 22.80
C GLN A 542 -4.60 -31.00 23.02
N LYS A 543 -4.77 -31.79 21.94
CA LYS A 543 -5.05 -33.23 22.01
C LYS A 543 -3.81 -34.09 22.34
N SER A 544 -2.59 -33.55 22.24
CA SER A 544 -1.33 -34.28 22.41
C SER A 544 -0.59 -34.02 23.73
N VAL A 545 -1.09 -33.16 24.62
CA VAL A 545 -0.50 -32.99 25.97
C VAL A 545 -0.99 -34.10 26.88
N PRO A 546 -0.14 -35.05 27.33
CA PRO A 546 -0.59 -36.10 28.23
C PRO A 546 -0.80 -35.50 29.63
N GLU A 547 -2.03 -35.35 30.07
CA GLU A 547 -2.37 -35.16 31.46
C GLU A 547 -1.83 -36.37 32.29
N LYS A 548 -0.77 -36.14 33.05
CA LYS A 548 -0.38 -37.06 34.11
C LYS A 548 -1.40 -36.97 35.24
N GLY A 549 -2.27 -37.96 35.32
CA GLY A 549 -2.96 -38.24 36.57
C GLY A 549 -4.43 -38.55 36.49
N LYS A 550 -4.70 -39.86 36.54
CA LYS A 550 -5.91 -40.61 36.85
C LYS A 550 -6.57 -41.24 35.63
N ALA A 551 -6.25 -42.51 35.47
CA ALA A 551 -6.98 -43.45 34.63
C ALA A 551 -8.46 -43.52 35.04
N GLN A 552 -9.30 -42.82 34.33
CA GLN A 552 -10.71 -43.16 34.18
C GLN A 552 -10.89 -43.65 32.72
N LYS A 553 -11.27 -44.91 32.60
CA LYS A 553 -11.62 -45.54 31.32
C LYS A 553 -12.66 -44.66 30.63
N GLU A 554 -12.30 -43.89 29.60
CA GLU A 554 -13.27 -43.33 28.66
C GLU A 554 -13.94 -44.50 27.91
N LYS A 555 -15.21 -44.68 28.24
CA LYS A 555 -16.10 -45.46 27.44
C LYS A 555 -16.26 -44.69 26.12
N THR A 556 -15.85 -45.28 25.00
CA THR A 556 -16.26 -44.88 23.66
C THR A 556 -17.77 -44.65 23.69
N ARG A 557 -18.18 -43.39 23.50
CA ARG A 557 -19.59 -43.00 23.42
C ARG A 557 -20.10 -43.57 22.10
N LYS A 558 -20.77 -44.73 22.16
CA LYS A 558 -21.50 -45.25 21.01
C LYS A 558 -22.61 -44.25 20.69
N LEU A 559 -22.79 -43.94 19.39
CA LEU A 559 -23.91 -43.15 18.90
C LEU A 559 -25.22 -43.61 19.61
N SER A 560 -25.94 -42.64 20.17
CA SER A 560 -27.29 -42.87 20.66
C SER A 560 -28.21 -43.31 19.51
N PHE A 561 -29.23 -44.10 19.78
CA PHE A 561 -30.23 -44.50 18.78
C PHE A 561 -30.87 -43.26 18.11
N ASN A 562 -31.02 -42.17 18.83
CA ASN A 562 -31.51 -40.89 18.31
C ASN A 562 -30.52 -40.23 17.36
N ASP A 563 -29.21 -40.23 17.70
CA ASP A 563 -28.15 -39.66 16.87
C ASP A 563 -28.00 -40.45 15.55
N GLN A 564 -28.18 -41.76 15.59
CA GLN A 564 -28.13 -42.62 14.42
C GLN A 564 -29.30 -42.36 13.45
N ARG A 565 -30.49 -42.14 13.99
CA ARG A 565 -31.68 -41.77 13.22
C ARG A 565 -31.58 -40.35 12.66
N GLU A 566 -30.98 -39.44 13.40
CA GLU A 566 -30.70 -38.06 12.95
C GLU A 566 -29.68 -38.06 11.81
N LEU A 567 -28.59 -38.83 11.92
CA LEU A 567 -27.58 -39.00 10.87
C LEU A 567 -28.18 -39.56 9.56
N GLU A 568 -29.13 -40.47 9.64
CA GLU A 568 -29.83 -41.03 8.47
C GLU A 568 -30.81 -40.02 7.82
N ALA A 569 -31.38 -39.09 8.61
CA ALA A 569 -32.35 -38.11 8.12
C ALA A 569 -31.72 -36.80 7.61
N LEU A 570 -30.49 -36.46 8.07
CA LEU A 570 -29.79 -35.21 7.72
C LEU A 570 -29.51 -35.06 6.22
N PRO A 571 -29.07 -36.10 5.46
CA PRO A 571 -28.83 -35.96 4.02
C PRO A 571 -30.11 -35.62 3.23
N GLU A 572 -31.25 -36.22 3.58
CA GLU A 572 -32.53 -35.87 2.94
C GLU A 572 -32.98 -34.44 3.27
N ARG A 573 -32.72 -33.99 4.50
CA ARG A 573 -33.00 -32.62 4.92
C ARG A 573 -32.12 -31.59 4.21
N ILE A 574 -30.81 -31.86 4.07
CA ILE A 574 -29.87 -31.02 3.34
C ILE A 574 -30.31 -30.92 1.87
N ALA A 575 -30.60 -32.04 1.21
CA ALA A 575 -31.07 -32.06 -0.18
C ALA A 575 -32.38 -31.29 -0.38
N ALA A 576 -33.29 -31.30 0.60
CA ALA A 576 -34.52 -30.52 0.55
C ALA A 576 -34.27 -29.01 0.66
N LEU A 577 -33.36 -28.59 1.55
CA LEU A 577 -32.97 -27.19 1.73
C LEU A 577 -32.22 -26.66 0.50
N GLU A 578 -31.30 -27.43 -0.08
CA GLU A 578 -30.60 -27.07 -1.32
C GLU A 578 -31.57 -26.91 -2.49
N LYS A 579 -32.57 -27.79 -2.60
CA LYS A 579 -33.58 -27.67 -3.63
C LYS A 579 -34.44 -26.42 -3.45
N GLU A 580 -34.83 -26.09 -2.22
CA GLU A 580 -35.57 -24.85 -1.92
C GLU A 580 -34.72 -23.61 -2.28
N GLN A 581 -33.42 -23.64 -2.00
CA GLN A 581 -32.49 -22.56 -2.36
C GLN A 581 -32.42 -22.35 -3.87
N VAL A 582 -32.29 -23.43 -4.65
CA VAL A 582 -32.27 -23.37 -6.13
C VAL A 582 -33.60 -22.83 -6.68
N ASP A 583 -34.75 -23.28 -6.13
CA ASP A 583 -36.07 -22.81 -6.54
C ASP A 583 -36.27 -21.31 -6.25
N LEU A 584 -35.76 -20.79 -5.12
CA LEU A 584 -35.82 -19.37 -4.78
C LEU A 584 -34.87 -18.54 -5.63
N HIS A 585 -33.66 -19.02 -5.94
CA HIS A 585 -32.76 -18.36 -6.89
C HIS A 585 -33.35 -18.31 -8.31
N ALA A 586 -34.00 -19.38 -8.77
CA ALA A 586 -34.69 -19.40 -10.05
C ALA A 586 -35.83 -18.37 -10.11
N ARG A 587 -36.56 -18.16 -9.00
CA ARG A 587 -37.60 -17.12 -8.89
C ARG A 587 -37.01 -15.71 -8.93
N LEU A 588 -35.85 -15.47 -8.29
CA LEU A 588 -35.16 -14.21 -8.33
C LEU A 588 -34.51 -13.92 -9.71
N ALA A 589 -34.21 -14.95 -10.49
CA ALA A 589 -33.69 -14.80 -11.85
C ALA A 589 -34.76 -14.42 -12.89
N ASP A 590 -36.06 -14.54 -12.55
CA ASP A 590 -37.14 -14.17 -13.45
C ASP A 590 -37.40 -12.67 -13.46
N PRO A 591 -37.21 -11.96 -14.60
CA PRO A 591 -37.45 -10.52 -14.71
C PRO A 591 -38.89 -10.08 -14.43
N GLU A 592 -39.88 -10.97 -14.64
CA GLU A 592 -41.28 -10.69 -14.34
C GLU A 592 -41.58 -10.65 -12.83
N PHE A 593 -40.78 -11.35 -12.02
CA PHE A 593 -40.93 -11.37 -10.57
C PHE A 593 -40.69 -9.99 -9.92
N TYR A 594 -39.79 -9.18 -10.49
CA TYR A 594 -39.51 -7.81 -10.01
C TYR A 594 -40.63 -6.80 -10.36
N LYS A 595 -41.58 -7.17 -11.23
CA LYS A 595 -42.74 -6.33 -11.54
C LYS A 595 -43.90 -6.54 -10.56
N SER A 596 -43.92 -7.64 -9.84
CA SER A 596 -44.86 -7.91 -8.75
C SER A 596 -44.34 -7.32 -7.43
N SER A 597 -45.22 -6.99 -6.50
CA SER A 597 -44.97 -6.19 -5.28
C SER A 597 -43.60 -6.36 -4.61
N GLY A 598 -42.88 -5.27 -4.35
CA GLY A 598 -41.54 -5.27 -3.72
C GLY A 598 -41.46 -5.96 -2.36
N ASN A 599 -42.58 -6.23 -1.69
CA ASN A 599 -42.65 -7.01 -0.44
C ASN A 599 -42.36 -8.50 -0.65
N GLU A 600 -42.66 -9.08 -1.81
CA GLU A 600 -42.35 -10.48 -2.10
C GLU A 600 -40.86 -10.70 -2.36
N VAL A 601 -40.19 -9.78 -3.00
CA VAL A 601 -38.73 -9.80 -3.21
C VAL A 601 -37.99 -9.74 -1.86
N VAL A 602 -38.44 -8.91 -0.94
CA VAL A 602 -37.88 -8.82 0.42
C VAL A 602 -38.09 -10.12 1.19
N ALA A 603 -39.28 -10.74 1.08
CA ALA A 603 -39.57 -12.00 1.73
C ALA A 603 -38.72 -13.17 1.19
N VAL A 604 -38.50 -13.23 -0.13
CA VAL A 604 -37.64 -14.24 -0.76
C VAL A 604 -36.20 -14.10 -0.35
N ASN A 605 -35.65 -12.87 -0.32
CA ASN A 605 -34.28 -12.62 0.15
C ASN A 605 -34.12 -12.96 1.64
N ALA A 606 -35.09 -12.62 2.49
CA ALA A 606 -35.05 -12.98 3.91
C ALA A 606 -35.08 -14.51 4.10
N ARG A 607 -35.85 -15.24 3.26
CA ARG A 607 -35.87 -16.71 3.31
C ARG A 607 -34.59 -17.35 2.83
N LEU A 608 -33.91 -16.77 1.80
CA LEU A 608 -32.60 -17.23 1.35
C LEU A 608 -31.54 -17.10 2.44
N LEU A 609 -31.49 -15.97 3.14
CA LEU A 609 -30.58 -15.78 4.28
C LEU A 609 -30.83 -16.76 5.42
N ALA A 610 -32.12 -17.07 5.71
CA ALA A 610 -32.46 -18.06 6.70
C ALA A 610 -32.08 -19.49 6.27
N LEU A 611 -32.23 -19.82 4.98
CA LEU A 611 -31.83 -21.10 4.40
C LEU A 611 -30.31 -21.33 4.45
N GLU A 612 -29.50 -20.31 4.21
CA GLU A 612 -28.05 -20.41 4.35
C GLU A 612 -27.65 -20.80 5.78
N GLY A 613 -28.25 -20.17 6.79
CA GLY A 613 -28.02 -20.52 8.19
C GLY A 613 -28.54 -21.94 8.57
N GLU A 614 -29.68 -22.36 8.00
CA GLU A 614 -30.23 -23.71 8.22
C GLU A 614 -29.35 -24.79 7.56
N LEU A 615 -28.79 -24.51 6.37
CA LEU A 615 -27.85 -25.39 5.67
C LEU A 615 -26.55 -25.53 6.44
N GLU A 616 -25.95 -24.41 6.87
CA GLU A 616 -24.71 -24.41 7.67
C GLU A 616 -24.87 -25.22 8.96
N THR A 617 -25.98 -25.02 9.67
CA THR A 617 -26.30 -25.79 10.90
C THR A 617 -26.48 -27.28 10.62
N ALA A 618 -27.12 -27.63 9.52
CA ALA A 618 -27.34 -29.01 9.14
C ALA A 618 -26.05 -29.73 8.74
N PHE A 619 -25.16 -29.06 8.01
CA PHE A 619 -23.83 -29.57 7.65
C PHE A 619 -22.92 -29.75 8.87
N LEU A 620 -22.87 -28.79 9.78
CA LEU A 620 -22.09 -28.89 11.01
C LEU A 620 -22.57 -30.07 11.87
N ARG A 621 -23.90 -30.24 11.97
CA ARG A 621 -24.47 -31.34 12.74
C ARG A 621 -24.22 -32.69 12.10
N TRP A 622 -24.25 -32.78 10.78
CA TRP A 622 -23.92 -33.99 10.03
C TRP A 622 -22.45 -34.39 10.26
N ASP A 623 -21.51 -33.43 10.16
CA ASP A 623 -20.10 -33.66 10.39
C ASP A 623 -19.80 -34.12 11.84
N GLU A 624 -20.44 -33.50 12.84
CA GLU A 624 -20.35 -33.94 14.23
C GLU A 624 -20.77 -35.41 14.42
N LEU A 625 -21.91 -35.80 13.82
CA LEU A 625 -22.46 -37.15 13.96
C LEU A 625 -21.64 -38.18 13.15
N GLU A 626 -21.06 -37.78 12.01
CA GLU A 626 -20.19 -38.65 11.21
C GLU A 626 -18.85 -38.87 11.91
N THR A 627 -18.29 -37.84 12.54
CA THR A 627 -17.07 -37.94 13.38
C THR A 627 -17.27 -38.84 14.59
N LEU A 628 -18.49 -38.89 15.16
CA LEU A 628 -18.84 -39.80 16.27
C LEU A 628 -19.07 -41.25 15.82
N LYS A 629 -19.25 -41.48 14.52
CA LYS A 629 -19.46 -42.80 13.91
C LYS A 629 -18.13 -43.51 13.58
N GLY A 630 -17.07 -42.76 13.24
CA GLY A 630 -15.74 -43.27 12.92
C GLY A 630 -14.92 -43.51 14.16
#